data_8ae6a1ca413a9061e800e276dbfc874f
#
_entry.id   8ae6a1ca413a9061e800e276dbfc874f
#
_cell.length_a   1.000
_cell.length_b   1.000
_cell.length_c   1.000
_cell.angle_alpha   90.00
_cell.angle_beta   90.00
_cell.angle_gamma   90.00
#
_symmetry.space_group_name_H-M   'P 1'
#
loop_
_entity.id
_entity.type
_entity.pdbx_description
1 polymer ?
#
loop_
_entity_poly.entity_id
_entity_poly.type
_entity_poly.pdbx_seq_one_letter_code
_entity_poly.pdbx_strand_id
1 'polypeptide(L)'
;ERAIVVLSVAQAIIESNWGESRFAREANNFYGIIQTDRTEPYIKSLRGTALLKVYGNKCESVGDYIELLNNSEYFQEYRNIRMKQVITGEVDIFTVIESLDSYATDPKYTGKVKDVVNSLLEDYPLLFNP
;
A
#
# COMPACT_ATOMS: atom_id res chain seq x y z
N GLU A 1 -6.05 4.66 -13.59
CA GLU A 1 -6.37 3.53 -12.70
C GLU A 1 -5.32 2.42 -12.74
N ARG A 2 -4.66 2.19 -13.87
CA ARG A 2 -3.54 1.22 -13.95
C ARG A 2 -2.40 1.54 -12.99
N ALA A 3 -2.13 2.81 -12.79
CA ALA A 3 -1.12 3.25 -11.82
C ALA A 3 -1.45 2.83 -10.39
N ILE A 4 -2.73 2.81 -10.01
CA ILE A 4 -3.16 2.37 -8.68
C ILE A 4 -2.95 0.86 -8.50
N VAL A 5 -3.20 0.06 -9.52
CA VAL A 5 -3.03 -1.40 -9.44
C VAL A 5 -1.57 -1.75 -9.20
N VAL A 6 -0.65 -1.27 -10.03
CA VAL A 6 0.77 -1.58 -9.86
C VAL A 6 1.31 -1.06 -8.53
N LEU A 7 0.87 0.12 -8.10
CA LEU A 7 1.24 0.69 -6.81
C LEU A 7 0.74 -0.16 -5.64
N SER A 8 -0.52 -0.58 -5.67
CA SER A 8 -1.10 -1.38 -4.59
C SER A 8 -0.40 -2.74 -4.48
N VAL A 9 -0.05 -3.36 -5.61
CA VAL A 9 0.72 -4.60 -5.62
C VAL A 9 2.13 -4.38 -5.07
N ALA A 10 2.81 -3.31 -5.47
CA ALA A 10 4.15 -2.99 -4.97
C ALA A 10 4.16 -2.76 -3.45
N GLN A 11 3.20 -2.01 -2.94
CA GLN A 11 3.09 -1.78 -1.49
C GLN A 11 2.75 -3.08 -0.73
N ALA A 12 1.87 -3.91 -1.26
CA ALA A 12 1.59 -5.22 -0.66
C ALA A 12 2.83 -6.11 -0.61
N ILE A 13 3.63 -6.13 -1.68
CA ILE A 13 4.88 -6.88 -1.73
C ILE A 13 5.84 -6.43 -0.63
N ILE A 14 6.04 -5.12 -0.48
CA ILE A 14 6.96 -4.55 0.50
C ILE A 14 6.47 -4.79 1.92
N GLU A 15 5.21 -4.49 2.19
CA GLU A 15 4.65 -4.56 3.55
C GLU A 15 4.45 -6.00 4.04
N SER A 16 4.20 -6.93 3.14
CA SER A 16 3.93 -8.34 3.47
C SER A 16 5.10 -9.28 3.23
N ASN A 17 6.25 -8.77 2.78
CA ASN A 17 7.36 -9.60 2.32
C ASN A 17 6.90 -10.67 1.33
N TRP A 18 6.34 -10.25 0.19
CA TRP A 18 5.81 -11.14 -0.85
C TRP A 18 4.65 -12.04 -0.36
N GLY A 19 3.91 -11.60 0.64
CA GLY A 19 2.84 -12.38 1.25
C GLY A 19 3.31 -13.46 2.22
N GLU A 20 4.60 -13.50 2.54
CA GLU A 20 5.19 -14.52 3.42
C GLU A 20 5.23 -14.13 4.89
N SER A 21 5.00 -12.86 5.22
CA SER A 21 5.02 -12.40 6.60
C SER A 21 3.95 -13.09 7.45
N ARG A 22 4.19 -13.16 8.77
CA ARG A 22 3.23 -13.71 9.72
C ARG A 22 1.88 -12.96 9.66
N PHE A 23 1.93 -11.63 9.51
CA PHE A 23 0.72 -10.80 9.42
C PHE A 23 -0.10 -11.08 8.16
N ALA A 24 0.56 -11.32 7.03
CA ALA A 24 -0.12 -11.70 5.79
C ALA A 24 -0.76 -13.08 5.89
N ARG A 25 -0.02 -14.05 6.44
CA ARG A 25 -0.49 -15.45 6.52
C ARG A 25 -1.54 -15.68 7.61
N GLU A 26 -1.36 -15.08 8.79
CA GLU A 26 -2.23 -15.32 9.95
C GLU A 26 -3.37 -14.31 10.06
N ALA A 27 -3.19 -13.09 9.57
CA ALA A 27 -4.15 -11.99 9.71
C ALA A 27 -4.69 -11.45 8.38
N ASN A 28 -4.29 -11.98 7.24
CA ASN A 28 -4.62 -11.47 5.91
C ASN A 28 -4.28 -9.96 5.76
N ASN A 29 -3.33 -9.46 6.54
CA ASN A 29 -2.92 -8.06 6.53
C ASN A 29 -1.69 -7.90 5.62
N PHE A 30 -1.92 -7.42 4.39
CA PHE A 30 -0.89 -7.29 3.35
C PHE A 30 -0.26 -5.90 3.29
N TYR A 31 -0.80 -4.93 4.02
CA TYR A 31 -0.39 -3.52 3.93
C TYR A 31 0.12 -2.93 5.23
N GLY A 32 0.28 -3.76 6.27
CA GLY A 32 0.78 -3.30 7.56
C GLY A 32 -0.18 -2.37 8.30
N ILE A 33 -1.49 -2.49 8.07
CA ILE A 33 -2.47 -1.56 8.63
C ILE A 33 -2.64 -1.77 10.13
N ILE A 34 -2.47 -0.69 10.87
CA ILE A 34 -2.55 -0.66 12.33
C ILE A 34 -4.00 -0.73 12.79
N GLN A 35 -4.26 -1.54 13.82
CA GLN A 35 -5.54 -1.57 14.52
C GLN A 35 -5.56 -0.48 15.59
N THR A 36 -6.44 0.49 15.42
CA THR A 36 -6.62 1.59 16.38
C THR A 36 -7.73 1.33 17.39
N ASP A 37 -8.66 0.43 17.07
CA ASP A 37 -9.75 0.00 17.96
C ASP A 37 -9.40 -1.35 18.61
N ARG A 38 -9.06 -1.30 19.89
CA ARG A 38 -8.65 -2.51 20.65
C ARG A 38 -9.81 -3.46 20.95
N THR A 39 -11.05 -3.07 20.68
CA THR A 39 -12.22 -3.96 20.79
C THR A 39 -12.39 -4.86 19.57
N GLU A 40 -11.76 -4.49 18.45
CA GLU A 40 -11.73 -5.27 17.23
C GLU A 40 -10.53 -6.23 17.18
N PRO A 41 -10.59 -7.29 16.36
CA PRO A 41 -9.50 -8.26 16.26
C PRO A 41 -8.15 -7.64 15.86
N TYR A 42 -7.10 -8.06 16.52
CA TYR A 42 -5.74 -7.65 16.22
C TYR A 42 -4.72 -8.76 16.40
N ILE A 43 -3.58 -8.62 15.78
CA ILE A 43 -2.39 -9.44 15.97
C ILE A 43 -1.23 -8.53 16.41
N LYS A 44 -0.47 -8.98 17.41
CA LYS A 44 0.67 -8.20 17.93
C LYS A 44 1.94 -8.49 17.13
N SER A 45 2.75 -7.46 16.92
CA SER A 45 4.12 -7.66 16.47
C SER A 45 4.95 -8.38 17.55
N LEU A 46 5.87 -9.24 17.11
CA LEU A 46 6.70 -10.03 18.04
C LEU A 46 7.74 -9.19 18.78
N ARG A 47 8.20 -8.09 18.17
CA ARG A 47 9.31 -7.26 18.68
C ARG A 47 8.93 -5.82 18.95
N GLY A 48 7.64 -5.50 18.99
CA GLY A 48 7.19 -4.15 19.18
C GLY A 48 5.84 -4.10 19.87
N THR A 49 5.28 -2.89 19.94
CA THR A 49 3.98 -2.61 20.54
C THR A 49 2.86 -2.47 19.50
N ALA A 50 3.19 -2.62 18.22
CA ALA A 50 2.23 -2.45 17.14
C ALA A 50 1.16 -3.54 17.16
N LEU A 51 -0.09 -3.10 17.06
CA LEU A 51 -1.25 -3.95 16.88
C LEU A 51 -1.71 -3.80 15.43
N LEU A 52 -1.77 -4.91 14.68
CA LEU A 52 -2.19 -4.90 13.29
C LEU A 52 -3.58 -5.49 13.16
N LYS A 53 -4.37 -4.94 12.23
CA LYS A 53 -5.72 -5.44 11.95
C LYS A 53 -5.71 -6.88 11.45
N VAL A 54 -6.74 -7.63 11.82
CA VAL A 54 -7.03 -8.97 11.32
C VAL A 54 -8.21 -8.90 10.36
N TYR A 55 -8.05 -9.46 9.17
CA TYR A 55 -9.08 -9.50 8.14
C TYR A 55 -9.53 -10.94 7.89
N GLY A 56 -10.78 -11.10 7.47
CA GLY A 56 -11.35 -12.40 7.13
C GLY A 56 -10.78 -13.00 5.85
N ASN A 57 -10.32 -12.15 4.92
CA ASN A 57 -9.70 -12.57 3.66
C ASN A 57 -8.81 -11.46 3.09
N LYS A 58 -8.10 -11.78 2.01
CA LYS A 58 -7.18 -10.84 1.34
C LYS A 58 -7.89 -9.61 0.76
N CYS A 59 -9.08 -9.79 0.21
CA CYS A 59 -9.85 -8.69 -0.39
C CYS A 59 -10.24 -7.62 0.63
N GLU A 60 -10.51 -8.01 1.86
CA GLU A 60 -10.82 -7.06 2.93
C GLU A 60 -9.62 -6.16 3.24
N SER A 61 -8.39 -6.71 3.26
CA SER A 61 -7.21 -5.88 3.47
C SER A 61 -6.95 -4.92 2.31
N VAL A 62 -7.20 -5.35 1.08
CA VAL A 62 -7.12 -4.48 -0.11
C VAL A 62 -8.14 -3.35 -0.02
N GLY A 63 -9.39 -3.67 0.34
CA GLY A 63 -10.46 -2.68 0.51
C GLY A 63 -10.11 -1.64 1.56
N ASP A 64 -9.61 -2.06 2.72
CA ASP A 64 -9.24 -1.16 3.81
C ASP A 64 -8.02 -0.30 3.44
N TYR A 65 -7.05 -0.83 2.71
CA TYR A 65 -5.94 -0.07 2.15
C TYR A 65 -6.43 1.05 1.21
N ILE A 66 -7.36 0.76 0.32
CA ILE A 66 -7.93 1.76 -0.58
C ILE A 66 -8.69 2.84 0.21
N GLU A 67 -9.45 2.44 1.22
CA GLU A 67 -10.13 3.40 2.12
C GLU A 67 -9.15 4.27 2.88
N LEU A 68 -8.04 3.70 3.36
CA LEU A 68 -6.99 4.45 4.02
C LEU A 68 -6.43 5.57 3.13
N LEU A 69 -6.08 5.25 1.88
CA LEU A 69 -5.58 6.24 0.92
C LEU A 69 -6.64 7.30 0.58
N ASN A 70 -7.90 6.92 0.52
CA ASN A 70 -8.99 7.82 0.14
C ASN A 70 -9.46 8.74 1.26
N ASN A 71 -9.28 8.37 2.53
CA ASN A 71 -9.90 9.07 3.65
C ASN A 71 -8.93 9.62 4.70
N SER A 72 -7.73 9.06 4.84
CA SER A 72 -6.78 9.52 5.84
C SER A 72 -6.21 10.90 5.49
N GLU A 73 -6.11 11.77 6.50
CA GLU A 73 -5.50 13.09 6.36
C GLU A 73 -4.01 13.02 5.94
N TYR A 74 -3.32 11.94 6.30
CA TYR A 74 -1.92 11.72 5.93
C TYR A 74 -1.70 11.55 4.42
N PHE A 75 -2.77 11.26 3.66
CA PHE A 75 -2.70 11.01 2.21
C PHE A 75 -3.45 12.06 1.38
N GLN A 76 -3.62 13.27 1.92
CA GLN A 76 -4.26 14.37 1.18
C GLN A 76 -3.48 14.74 -0.07
N GLU A 77 -2.15 14.79 0.00
CA GLU A 77 -1.32 15.11 -1.17
C GLU A 77 -1.44 14.04 -2.25
N TYR A 78 -1.44 12.76 -1.87
CA TYR A 78 -1.71 11.65 -2.77
C TYR A 78 -3.02 11.87 -3.54
N ARG A 79 -4.10 12.21 -2.84
CA ARG A 79 -5.40 12.47 -3.47
C ARG A 79 -5.38 13.68 -4.41
N ASN A 80 -4.70 14.74 -4.02
CA ASN A 80 -4.55 15.94 -4.84
C ASN A 80 -3.82 15.65 -6.16
N ILE A 81 -2.73 14.89 -6.09
CA ILE A 81 -1.96 14.47 -7.28
C ILE A 81 -2.83 13.59 -8.17
N ARG A 82 -3.55 12.63 -7.58
CA ARG A 82 -4.45 11.75 -8.34
C ARG A 82 -5.57 12.53 -9.03
N MET A 83 -6.17 13.49 -8.35
CA MET A 83 -7.19 14.34 -8.95
C MET A 83 -6.63 15.17 -10.12
N LYS A 84 -5.45 15.76 -9.95
CA LYS A 84 -4.77 16.48 -11.02
C LYS A 84 -4.52 15.59 -12.24
N GLN A 85 -4.06 14.37 -12.03
CA GLN A 85 -3.84 13.40 -13.10
C GLN A 85 -5.14 13.04 -13.85
N VAL A 86 -6.24 12.89 -13.13
CA VAL A 86 -7.56 12.64 -13.75
C VAL A 86 -7.97 13.83 -14.62
N ILE A 87 -7.77 15.05 -14.15
CA ILE A 87 -8.14 16.27 -14.89
C ILE A 87 -7.25 16.48 -16.13
N THR A 88 -5.95 16.28 -16.01
CA THR A 88 -4.98 16.54 -17.10
C THR A 88 -4.79 15.37 -18.04
N GLY A 89 -5.14 14.16 -17.62
CA GLY A 89 -4.86 12.92 -18.36
C GLY A 89 -3.39 12.48 -18.29
N GLU A 90 -2.53 13.23 -17.61
CA GLU A 90 -1.13 12.90 -17.43
C GLU A 90 -0.94 12.03 -16.19
N VAL A 91 -0.33 10.85 -16.35
CA VAL A 91 -0.06 9.93 -15.24
C VAL A 91 1.45 9.78 -15.07
N ASP A 92 1.96 10.29 -13.96
CA ASP A 92 3.32 10.03 -13.50
C ASP A 92 3.27 9.23 -12.19
N ILE A 93 3.53 7.92 -12.30
CA ILE A 93 3.50 7.02 -11.15
C ILE A 93 4.55 7.39 -10.09
N PHE A 94 5.70 7.93 -10.50
CA PHE A 94 6.76 8.27 -9.55
C PHE A 94 6.39 9.45 -8.67
N THR A 95 5.70 10.46 -9.21
CA THR A 95 5.14 11.56 -8.43
C THR A 95 4.10 11.06 -7.43
N VAL A 96 3.25 10.11 -7.83
CA VAL A 96 2.28 9.46 -6.92
C VAL A 96 3.01 8.74 -5.79
N ILE A 97 4.05 7.98 -6.10
CA ILE A 97 4.82 7.24 -5.08
C ILE A 97 5.46 8.20 -4.07
N GLU A 98 6.03 9.30 -4.52
CA GLU A 98 6.65 10.29 -3.64
C GLU A 98 5.67 10.89 -2.64
N SER A 99 4.40 11.02 -2.99
CA SER A 99 3.35 11.50 -2.08
C SER A 99 2.99 10.52 -0.97
N LEU A 100 3.51 9.29 -1.00
CA LEU A 100 3.29 8.24 0.00
C LEU A 100 4.44 8.12 1.00
N ASP A 101 5.26 9.13 1.15
CA ASP A 101 6.39 9.15 2.09
C ASP A 101 5.97 8.94 3.54
N SER A 102 4.76 9.38 3.91
CA SER A 102 4.20 9.20 5.26
C SER A 102 3.62 7.81 5.51
N TYR A 103 3.58 6.93 4.50
CA TYR A 103 3.05 5.57 4.66
C TYR A 103 3.91 4.72 5.62
N ALA A 104 5.21 4.94 5.64
CA ALA A 104 6.14 4.26 6.51
C ALA A 104 7.14 5.26 7.12
N THR A 105 7.77 4.86 8.21
CA THR A 105 8.79 5.69 8.90
C THR A 105 10.18 5.60 8.26
N ASP A 106 10.41 4.60 7.40
CA ASP A 106 11.67 4.42 6.70
C ASP A 106 11.85 5.53 5.64
N PRO A 107 12.92 6.36 5.74
CA PRO A 107 13.15 7.43 4.76
C PRO A 107 13.46 6.91 3.35
N LYS A 108 13.78 5.62 3.22
CA LYS A 108 14.02 4.95 1.93
C LYS A 108 12.77 4.30 1.34
N TYR A 109 11.63 4.44 1.99
CA TYR A 109 10.41 3.73 1.62
C TYR A 109 9.97 4.00 0.18
N THR A 110 9.87 5.27 -0.21
CA THR A 110 9.44 5.64 -1.58
C THR A 110 10.40 5.11 -2.65
N GLY A 111 11.69 5.09 -2.37
CA GLY A 111 12.70 4.48 -3.26
C GLY A 111 12.49 2.98 -3.43
N LYS A 112 12.17 2.27 -2.35
CA LYS A 112 11.85 0.83 -2.41
C LYS A 112 10.59 0.57 -3.22
N VAL A 113 9.56 1.40 -3.05
CA VAL A 113 8.32 1.28 -3.85
C VAL A 113 8.62 1.50 -5.33
N LYS A 114 9.41 2.52 -5.68
CA LYS A 114 9.82 2.78 -7.07
C LYS A 114 10.54 1.58 -7.68
N ASP A 115 11.47 0.98 -6.96
CA ASP A 115 12.23 -0.19 -7.43
C ASP A 115 11.31 -1.38 -7.71
N VAL A 116 10.38 -1.67 -6.82
CA VAL A 116 9.41 -2.77 -7.02
C VAL A 116 8.47 -2.46 -8.18
N VAL A 117 7.98 -1.24 -8.29
CA VAL A 117 7.13 -0.82 -9.43
C VAL A 117 7.87 -1.01 -10.75
N ASN A 118 9.13 -0.59 -10.84
CA ASN A 118 9.93 -0.78 -12.05
C ASN A 118 10.09 -2.27 -12.40
N SER A 119 10.39 -3.11 -11.41
CA SER A 119 10.50 -4.56 -11.62
C SER A 119 9.18 -5.16 -12.11
N LEU A 120 8.06 -4.75 -11.53
CA LEU A 120 6.74 -5.24 -11.96
C LEU A 120 6.40 -4.82 -13.38
N LEU A 121 6.75 -3.59 -13.77
CA LEU A 121 6.52 -3.10 -15.13
C LEU A 121 7.41 -3.82 -16.16
N GLU A 122 8.62 -4.17 -15.79
CA GLU A 122 9.55 -4.91 -16.64
C GLU A 122 9.18 -6.39 -16.76
N ASP A 123 8.88 -7.04 -15.64
CA ASP A 123 8.63 -8.49 -15.59
C ASP A 123 7.22 -8.84 -16.06
N TYR A 124 6.25 -7.96 -15.88
CA TYR A 124 4.83 -8.19 -16.19
C TYR A 124 4.22 -7.07 -17.02
N PRO A 125 4.80 -6.72 -18.18
CA PRO A 125 4.32 -5.56 -18.96
C PRO A 125 2.88 -5.70 -19.44
N LEU A 126 2.41 -6.93 -19.70
CA LEU A 126 1.04 -7.16 -20.16
C LEU A 126 0.00 -6.95 -19.04
N LEU A 127 0.39 -7.08 -17.78
CA LEU A 127 -0.51 -6.86 -16.64
C LEU A 127 -0.58 -5.39 -16.24
N PHE A 128 0.56 -4.70 -16.24
CA PHE A 128 0.67 -3.35 -15.67
C PHE A 128 0.80 -2.25 -16.73
N ASN A 129 1.26 -2.60 -17.92
CA ASN A 129 1.42 -1.66 -19.03
C ASN A 129 1.08 -2.33 -20.37
N PRO A 130 -0.15 -2.82 -20.54
CA PRO A 130 -0.59 -3.52 -21.74
C PRO A 130 -0.67 -2.62 -22.97
#